data_70df7c0985d6cc9660a06cf3775056bb
#
_entry.id   70df7c0985d6cc9660a06cf3775056bb
#
_cell.length_a   1.000
_cell.length_b   1.000
_cell.length_c   1.000
_cell.angle_alpha   90.00
_cell.angle_beta   90.00
_cell.angle_gamma   90.00
#
_symmetry.space_group_name_H-M   'P 1'
#
loop_
_entity.id
_entity.type
_entity.pdbx_description
1 polymer ?
#
loop_
_entity_poly.entity_id
_entity_poly.type
_entity_poly.pdbx_seq_one_letter_code
_entity_poly.pdbx_strand_id
1 'polypeptide(L)'
;MYSNSYDIKREIGVVMQNVAVYDELTVYENIDYFCGLYVSDKKLREKYVKEAMDFVDIADYSKFLPKKLSGGLLRRLNIACGIAPKPKLIFFDEPTVAVDPQSRNKILEGIKKLNRDGATIIYTSHYMEEVEQLCDRILIMDKGKALALGTKDELKRMIKNTETINVEIADLSEAQLDALKQLHNAYQVSFENGQLRIYFSGGRHNIIHVLDYLEQNNLSFGQVYTQLPTLNDVFLEITGKELRD
;
A
#
# COMPACT_ATOMS: atom_id res chain seq x y z
N MET A 1 -24.65 16.52 -18.73
CA MET A 1 -24.72 15.21 -18.05
C MET A 1 -25.69 14.36 -18.84
N TYR A 2 -25.28 13.26 -19.43
CA TYR A 2 -26.10 12.40 -20.26
C TYR A 2 -27.19 11.70 -19.44
N SER A 3 -28.31 11.32 -20.05
CA SER A 3 -29.49 10.70 -19.42
C SER A 3 -29.23 9.39 -18.67
N ASN A 4 -28.03 8.77 -18.84
CA ASN A 4 -27.61 7.52 -18.19
C ASN A 4 -26.66 7.72 -17.00
N SER A 5 -26.57 8.90 -16.41
CA SER A 5 -25.61 9.15 -15.30
C SER A 5 -25.91 8.33 -14.05
N TYR A 6 -27.16 7.95 -13.82
CA TYR A 6 -27.57 7.11 -12.68
C TYR A 6 -27.10 5.65 -12.84
N ASP A 7 -27.28 5.09 -14.02
CA ASP A 7 -26.86 3.71 -14.32
C ASP A 7 -25.33 3.57 -14.22
N ILE A 8 -24.58 4.59 -14.61
CA ILE A 8 -23.12 4.63 -14.44
C ILE A 8 -22.75 4.73 -12.96
N LYS A 9 -23.41 5.60 -12.20
CA LYS A 9 -23.10 5.81 -10.77
C LYS A 9 -23.33 4.57 -9.92
N ARG A 10 -24.36 3.77 -10.22
CA ARG A 10 -24.63 2.50 -9.49
C ARG A 10 -23.53 1.46 -9.69
N GLU A 11 -22.77 1.54 -10.78
CA GLU A 11 -21.67 0.63 -11.08
C GLU A 11 -20.35 1.10 -10.44
N ILE A 12 -20.33 2.27 -9.77
CA ILE A 12 -19.13 2.87 -9.17
C ILE A 12 -19.31 2.97 -7.67
N GLY A 13 -18.38 2.38 -6.91
CA GLY A 13 -18.22 2.57 -5.47
C GLY A 13 -17.06 3.53 -5.19
N VAL A 14 -17.22 4.38 -4.18
CA VAL A 14 -16.17 5.31 -3.77
C VAL A 14 -16.00 5.23 -2.27
N VAL A 15 -14.79 4.91 -1.83
CA VAL A 15 -14.38 4.91 -0.43
C VAL A 15 -13.35 6.02 -0.27
N MET A 16 -13.80 7.16 0.23
CA MET A 16 -12.97 8.36 0.40
C MET A 16 -12.02 8.23 1.59
N GLN A 17 -10.90 8.95 1.54
CA GLN A 17 -9.96 9.08 2.65
C GLN A 17 -10.64 9.64 3.91
N ASN A 18 -11.45 10.67 3.77
CA ASN A 18 -12.29 11.16 4.85
C ASN A 18 -13.55 10.29 4.99
N VAL A 19 -13.83 9.89 6.22
CA VAL A 19 -15.02 9.09 6.50
C VAL A 19 -16.28 9.91 6.19
N ALA A 20 -17.16 9.36 5.36
CA ALA A 20 -18.38 10.00 4.89
C ALA A 20 -19.60 9.17 5.30
N VAL A 21 -19.95 9.21 6.59
CA VAL A 21 -21.10 8.52 7.19
C VAL A 21 -21.98 9.50 7.95
N TYR A 22 -23.22 9.12 8.26
CA TYR A 22 -24.15 9.90 9.05
C TYR A 22 -24.03 9.54 10.52
N ASP A 23 -23.69 10.49 11.37
CA ASP A 23 -23.48 10.28 12.81
C ASP A 23 -24.76 9.93 13.57
N GLU A 24 -25.92 10.28 13.03
CA GLU A 24 -27.25 10.02 13.60
C GLU A 24 -27.80 8.63 13.25
N LEU A 25 -27.19 7.96 12.26
CA LEU A 25 -27.57 6.62 11.84
C LEU A 25 -26.66 5.58 12.47
N THR A 26 -27.19 4.43 12.82
CA THR A 26 -26.41 3.28 13.24
C THR A 26 -25.52 2.74 12.12
N VAL A 27 -24.59 1.84 12.44
CA VAL A 27 -23.77 1.13 11.46
C VAL A 27 -24.66 0.49 10.38
N TYR A 28 -25.68 -0.27 10.78
CA TYR A 28 -26.58 -0.91 9.84
C TYR A 28 -27.32 0.11 8.97
N GLU A 29 -27.88 1.15 9.57
CA GLU A 29 -28.65 2.19 8.86
C GLU A 29 -27.79 3.00 7.89
N ASN A 30 -26.52 3.27 8.22
CA ASN A 30 -25.59 3.89 7.28
C ASN A 30 -25.41 3.01 6.03
N ILE A 31 -25.10 1.74 6.22
CA ILE A 31 -24.86 0.81 5.10
C ILE A 31 -26.14 0.62 4.29
N ASP A 32 -27.31 0.46 4.96
CA ASP A 32 -28.61 0.35 4.29
C ASP A 32 -28.96 1.58 3.48
N TYR A 33 -28.69 2.78 4.01
CA TYR A 33 -28.90 4.04 3.32
C TYR A 33 -28.09 4.13 2.02
N PHE A 34 -26.78 3.93 2.09
CA PHE A 34 -25.93 4.00 0.90
C PHE A 34 -26.25 2.91 -0.12
N CYS A 35 -26.54 1.69 0.35
CA CYS A 35 -26.98 0.60 -0.50
C CYS A 35 -28.35 0.91 -1.16
N GLY A 36 -29.27 1.50 -0.41
CA GLY A 36 -30.60 1.87 -0.83
C GLY A 36 -30.66 2.93 -1.92
N LEU A 37 -29.61 3.73 -2.08
CA LEU A 37 -29.49 4.68 -3.20
C LEU A 37 -29.53 3.98 -4.57
N TYR A 38 -29.12 2.71 -4.63
CA TYR A 38 -28.95 1.96 -5.89
C TYR A 38 -29.70 0.62 -5.92
N VAL A 39 -30.10 0.07 -4.76
CA VAL A 39 -30.80 -1.21 -4.63
C VAL A 39 -32.17 -0.99 -4.02
N SER A 40 -33.20 -0.93 -4.85
CA SER A 40 -34.59 -0.68 -4.43
C SER A 40 -35.28 -1.92 -3.85
N ASP A 41 -34.90 -3.13 -4.27
CA ASP A 41 -35.44 -4.38 -3.69
C ASP A 41 -34.97 -4.54 -2.24
N LYS A 42 -35.90 -4.52 -1.30
CA LYS A 42 -35.62 -4.56 0.13
C LYS A 42 -34.91 -5.84 0.57
N LYS A 43 -35.32 -7.01 0.07
CA LYS A 43 -34.73 -8.30 0.46
C LYS A 43 -33.30 -8.40 -0.06
N LEU A 44 -33.07 -7.98 -1.30
CA LEU A 44 -31.74 -7.95 -1.90
C LEU A 44 -30.81 -6.97 -1.15
N ARG A 45 -31.34 -5.80 -0.77
CA ARG A 45 -30.60 -4.80 -0.01
C ARG A 45 -30.20 -5.30 1.37
N GLU A 46 -31.12 -5.90 2.13
CA GLU A 46 -30.83 -6.53 3.43
C GLU A 46 -29.72 -7.59 3.32
N LYS A 47 -29.75 -8.40 2.25
CA LYS A 47 -28.68 -9.37 1.98
C LYS A 47 -27.34 -8.67 1.73
N TYR A 48 -27.31 -7.63 0.89
CA TYR A 48 -26.07 -6.92 0.55
C TYR A 48 -25.50 -6.16 1.74
N VAL A 49 -26.34 -5.55 2.57
CA VAL A 49 -25.93 -4.88 3.81
C VAL A 49 -25.25 -5.87 4.76
N LYS A 50 -25.85 -7.06 4.94
CA LYS A 50 -25.25 -8.11 5.77
C LYS A 50 -23.90 -8.58 5.21
N GLU A 51 -23.84 -8.87 3.93
CA GLU A 51 -22.59 -9.27 3.27
C GLU A 51 -21.49 -8.20 3.38
N ALA A 52 -21.85 -6.91 3.29
CA ALA A 52 -20.91 -5.81 3.48
C ALA A 52 -20.41 -5.69 4.93
N MET A 53 -21.30 -5.89 5.92
CA MET A 53 -20.89 -5.91 7.33
C MET A 53 -19.94 -7.08 7.64
N ASP A 54 -20.28 -8.27 7.13
CA ASP A 54 -19.46 -9.48 7.31
C ASP A 54 -18.09 -9.32 6.63
N PHE A 55 -18.06 -8.68 5.45
CA PHE A 55 -16.83 -8.44 4.71
C PHE A 55 -15.80 -7.61 5.48
N VAL A 56 -16.27 -6.59 6.20
CA VAL A 56 -15.38 -5.71 7.00
C VAL A 56 -15.33 -6.10 8.48
N ASP A 57 -15.99 -7.20 8.88
CA ASP A 57 -16.01 -7.70 10.26
C ASP A 57 -16.52 -6.64 11.26
N ILE A 58 -17.73 -6.07 10.97
CA ILE A 58 -18.37 -5.02 11.77
C ILE A 58 -19.79 -5.41 12.23
N ALA A 59 -20.23 -6.62 12.00
CA ALA A 59 -21.60 -7.08 12.26
C ALA A 59 -22.02 -6.92 13.74
N ASP A 60 -21.11 -7.17 14.67
CA ASP A 60 -21.36 -7.03 16.12
C ASP A 60 -21.67 -5.59 16.54
N TYR A 61 -21.26 -4.62 15.72
CA TYR A 61 -21.47 -3.19 15.95
C TYR A 61 -22.67 -2.62 15.21
N SER A 62 -23.50 -3.46 14.57
CA SER A 62 -24.61 -3.05 13.69
C SER A 62 -25.54 -2.00 14.29
N LYS A 63 -25.77 -2.04 15.61
CA LYS A 63 -26.66 -1.11 16.36
C LYS A 63 -25.92 0.09 16.97
N PHE A 64 -24.61 0.19 16.80
CA PHE A 64 -23.83 1.31 17.34
C PHE A 64 -23.91 2.53 16.42
N LEU A 65 -23.87 3.72 17.04
CA LEU A 65 -23.69 4.96 16.30
C LEU A 65 -22.20 5.17 15.98
N PRO A 66 -21.85 5.84 14.86
CA PRO A 66 -20.46 6.10 14.45
C PRO A 66 -19.58 6.70 15.53
N LYS A 67 -20.10 7.65 16.30
CA LYS A 67 -19.42 8.30 17.43
C LYS A 67 -18.97 7.36 18.56
N LYS A 68 -19.48 6.14 18.61
CA LYS A 68 -19.10 5.10 19.60
C LYS A 68 -18.08 4.11 19.03
N LEU A 69 -17.67 4.28 17.78
CA LEU A 69 -16.71 3.40 17.11
C LEU A 69 -15.27 3.91 17.29
N SER A 70 -14.32 3.01 17.33
CA SER A 70 -12.91 3.36 17.14
C SER A 70 -12.64 3.87 15.72
N GLY A 71 -11.53 4.57 15.49
CA GLY A 71 -11.15 5.03 14.15
C GLY A 71 -11.10 3.90 13.12
N GLY A 72 -10.56 2.74 13.51
CA GLY A 72 -10.53 1.55 12.65
C GLY A 72 -11.91 0.99 12.31
N LEU A 73 -12.82 0.91 13.29
CA LEU A 73 -14.20 0.49 13.05
C LEU A 73 -14.98 1.50 12.20
N LEU A 74 -14.72 2.79 12.40
CA LEU A 74 -15.34 3.84 11.59
C LEU A 74 -14.85 3.76 10.13
N ARG A 75 -13.58 3.46 9.91
CA ARG A 75 -13.03 3.23 8.58
C ARG A 75 -13.66 1.99 7.91
N ARG A 76 -13.85 0.90 8.65
CA ARG A 76 -14.53 -0.30 8.16
C ARG A 76 -15.99 -0.01 7.78
N LEU A 77 -16.71 0.82 8.56
CA LEU A 77 -18.04 1.29 8.20
C LEU A 77 -18.03 2.06 6.89
N ASN A 78 -17.10 2.98 6.70
CA ASN A 78 -16.94 3.75 5.46
C ASN A 78 -16.73 2.84 4.24
N ILE A 79 -15.87 1.81 4.39
CA ILE A 79 -15.66 0.80 3.35
C ILE A 79 -16.95 0.04 3.06
N ALA A 80 -17.66 -0.44 4.09
CA ALA A 80 -18.91 -1.18 3.92
C ALA A 80 -19.96 -0.37 3.16
N CYS A 81 -20.09 0.93 3.45
CA CYS A 81 -21.00 1.82 2.72
C CYS A 81 -20.65 1.91 1.22
N GLY A 82 -19.36 1.99 0.89
CA GLY A 82 -18.92 2.12 -0.50
C GLY A 82 -19.06 0.85 -1.34
N ILE A 83 -19.00 -0.34 -0.70
CA ILE A 83 -19.06 -1.63 -1.39
C ILE A 83 -20.45 -2.31 -1.35
N ALA A 84 -21.33 -1.88 -0.46
CA ALA A 84 -22.63 -2.54 -0.25
C ALA A 84 -23.48 -2.66 -1.52
N PRO A 85 -23.54 -1.67 -2.44
CA PRO A 85 -24.29 -1.79 -3.69
C PRO A 85 -23.70 -2.80 -4.69
N LYS A 86 -22.56 -3.42 -4.39
CA LYS A 86 -21.79 -4.32 -5.28
C LYS A 86 -21.43 -3.68 -6.61
N PRO A 87 -20.71 -2.55 -6.56
CA PRO A 87 -20.27 -1.86 -7.77
C PRO A 87 -19.22 -2.68 -8.54
N LYS A 88 -19.12 -2.45 -9.86
CA LYS A 88 -18.12 -3.09 -10.73
C LYS A 88 -16.77 -2.37 -10.72
N LEU A 89 -16.77 -1.07 -10.44
CA LEU A 89 -15.57 -0.25 -10.31
C LEU A 89 -15.54 0.37 -8.92
N ILE A 90 -14.46 0.18 -8.17
CA ILE A 90 -14.35 0.70 -6.82
C ILE A 90 -13.08 1.54 -6.70
N PHE A 91 -13.26 2.78 -6.22
CA PHE A 91 -12.16 3.66 -5.84
C PHE A 91 -11.94 3.55 -4.34
N PHE A 92 -10.76 3.14 -3.94
CA PHE A 92 -10.29 3.19 -2.55
C PHE A 92 -9.24 4.29 -2.43
N ASP A 93 -9.57 5.36 -1.73
CA ASP A 93 -8.67 6.47 -1.49
C ASP A 93 -8.08 6.35 -0.08
N GLU A 94 -6.85 5.85 -0.01
CA GLU A 94 -6.10 5.58 1.23
C GLU A 94 -6.92 4.84 2.32
N PRO A 95 -7.52 3.68 2.03
CA PRO A 95 -8.52 3.06 2.91
C PRO A 95 -7.94 2.51 4.21
N THR A 96 -6.62 2.43 4.35
CA THR A 96 -5.92 1.81 5.49
C THR A 96 -5.24 2.82 6.42
N VAL A 97 -5.33 4.11 6.11
CA VAL A 97 -4.77 5.17 6.97
C VAL A 97 -5.42 5.13 8.35
N ALA A 98 -4.58 5.22 9.39
CA ALA A 98 -4.98 5.16 10.80
C ALA A 98 -5.71 3.86 11.23
N VAL A 99 -5.48 2.77 10.51
CA VAL A 99 -5.99 1.43 10.85
C VAL A 99 -4.86 0.59 11.46
N ASP A 100 -5.19 -0.15 12.52
CA ASP A 100 -4.22 -1.06 13.14
C ASP A 100 -3.77 -2.18 12.16
N PRO A 101 -2.58 -2.78 12.36
CA PRO A 101 -2.01 -3.74 11.42
C PRO A 101 -2.89 -4.96 11.15
N GLN A 102 -3.61 -5.46 12.16
CA GLN A 102 -4.48 -6.62 12.00
C GLN A 102 -5.70 -6.29 11.13
N SER A 103 -6.32 -5.14 11.39
CA SER A 103 -7.45 -4.62 10.61
C SER A 103 -7.02 -4.27 9.19
N ARG A 104 -5.84 -3.68 9.01
CA ARG A 104 -5.25 -3.38 7.71
C ARG A 104 -5.15 -4.64 6.85
N ASN A 105 -4.55 -5.71 7.36
CA ASN A 105 -4.41 -6.96 6.62
C ASN A 105 -5.77 -7.53 6.19
N LYS A 106 -6.77 -7.52 7.07
CA LYS A 106 -8.14 -7.96 6.73
C LYS A 106 -8.75 -7.13 5.61
N ILE A 107 -8.58 -5.80 5.62
CA ILE A 107 -9.05 -4.90 4.56
C ILE A 107 -8.38 -5.25 3.24
N LEU A 108 -7.06 -5.42 3.22
CA LEU A 108 -6.31 -5.76 2.00
C LEU A 108 -6.72 -7.11 1.42
N GLU A 109 -6.92 -8.13 2.25
CA GLU A 109 -7.44 -9.43 1.83
C GLU A 109 -8.85 -9.32 1.25
N GLY A 110 -9.70 -8.51 1.89
CA GLY A 110 -11.03 -8.21 1.40
C GLY A 110 -11.01 -7.55 0.03
N ILE A 111 -10.16 -6.53 -0.18
CA ILE A 111 -10.01 -5.87 -1.47
C ILE A 111 -9.56 -6.85 -2.56
N LYS A 112 -8.61 -7.75 -2.25
CA LYS A 112 -8.21 -8.84 -3.16
C LYS A 112 -9.39 -9.76 -3.53
N LYS A 113 -10.25 -10.03 -2.54
CA LYS A 113 -11.44 -10.85 -2.78
C LYS A 113 -12.41 -10.14 -3.71
N LEU A 114 -12.72 -8.85 -3.51
CA LEU A 114 -13.57 -8.06 -4.40
C LEU A 114 -13.07 -8.09 -5.84
N ASN A 115 -11.75 -7.95 -6.03
CA ASN A 115 -11.15 -8.03 -7.36
C ASN A 115 -11.31 -9.42 -7.98
N ARG A 116 -11.04 -10.49 -7.22
CA ARG A 116 -11.26 -11.88 -7.70
C ARG A 116 -12.72 -12.17 -8.04
N ASP A 117 -13.65 -11.53 -7.32
CA ASP A 117 -15.11 -11.65 -7.56
C ASP A 117 -15.57 -10.80 -8.76
N GLY A 118 -14.64 -10.12 -9.46
CA GLY A 118 -14.86 -9.44 -10.74
C GLY A 118 -14.93 -7.91 -10.67
N ALA A 119 -14.73 -7.28 -9.51
CA ALA A 119 -14.67 -5.83 -9.43
C ALA A 119 -13.31 -5.30 -9.94
N THR A 120 -13.33 -4.21 -10.68
CA THR A 120 -12.14 -3.42 -11.00
C THR A 120 -11.84 -2.48 -9.84
N ILE A 121 -10.60 -2.49 -9.36
CA ILE A 121 -10.18 -1.69 -8.20
C ILE A 121 -9.21 -0.60 -8.65
N ILE A 122 -9.48 0.65 -8.25
CA ILE A 122 -8.52 1.74 -8.28
C ILE A 122 -8.16 2.03 -6.82
N TYR A 123 -6.89 1.85 -6.49
CA TYR A 123 -6.38 1.94 -5.13
C TYR A 123 -5.32 3.01 -5.03
N THR A 124 -5.50 4.00 -4.16
CA THR A 124 -4.47 4.97 -3.85
C THR A 124 -3.86 4.69 -2.49
N SER A 125 -2.56 4.77 -2.38
CA SER A 125 -1.83 4.64 -1.12
C SER A 125 -0.44 5.26 -1.25
N HIS A 126 0.09 5.75 -0.14
CA HIS A 126 1.50 6.09 0.01
C HIS A 126 2.29 4.93 0.68
N TYR A 127 1.63 3.87 1.11
CA TYR A 127 2.27 2.65 1.62
C TYR A 127 2.64 1.72 0.46
N MET A 128 3.91 1.76 0.04
CA MET A 128 4.38 1.01 -1.14
C MET A 128 4.22 -0.50 -0.98
N GLU A 129 4.30 -1.03 0.24
CA GLU A 129 4.08 -2.45 0.54
C GLU A 129 2.66 -2.90 0.20
N GLU A 130 1.65 -2.07 0.47
CA GLU A 130 0.26 -2.35 0.12
C GLU A 130 0.08 -2.38 -1.41
N VAL A 131 0.68 -1.40 -2.09
CA VAL A 131 0.65 -1.30 -3.55
C VAL A 131 1.30 -2.53 -4.19
N GLU A 132 2.47 -2.95 -3.69
CA GLU A 132 3.15 -4.18 -4.16
C GLU A 132 2.33 -5.44 -3.94
N GLN A 133 1.54 -5.46 -2.88
CA GLN A 133 0.73 -6.61 -2.50
C GLN A 133 -0.58 -6.70 -3.29
N LEU A 134 -1.19 -5.56 -3.63
CA LEU A 134 -2.53 -5.49 -4.20
C LEU A 134 -2.56 -5.26 -5.70
N CYS A 135 -1.66 -4.41 -6.23
CA CYS A 135 -1.84 -3.83 -7.53
C CYS A 135 -1.14 -4.64 -8.64
N ASP A 136 -1.85 -4.94 -9.71
CA ASP A 136 -1.29 -5.56 -10.93
C ASP A 136 -0.54 -4.51 -11.76
N ARG A 137 -1.07 -3.29 -11.81
CA ARG A 137 -0.47 -2.14 -12.50
C ARG A 137 -0.41 -0.94 -11.59
N ILE A 138 0.69 -0.20 -11.66
CA ILE A 138 1.01 0.89 -10.73
C ILE A 138 1.33 2.13 -11.55
N LEU A 139 0.68 3.23 -11.19
CA LEU A 139 0.95 4.57 -11.70
C LEU A 139 1.63 5.39 -10.61
N ILE A 140 2.88 5.78 -10.85
CA ILE A 140 3.61 6.72 -9.97
C ILE A 140 3.32 8.14 -10.43
N MET A 141 2.90 8.98 -9.49
CA MET A 141 2.57 10.38 -9.76
C MET A 141 3.31 11.31 -8.80
N ASP A 142 3.83 12.43 -9.27
CA ASP A 142 4.30 13.55 -8.44
C ASP A 142 3.84 14.87 -9.07
N LYS A 143 3.41 15.81 -8.24
CA LYS A 143 2.96 17.16 -8.63
C LYS A 143 1.92 17.16 -9.77
N GLY A 144 0.98 16.22 -9.72
CA GLY A 144 -0.08 16.09 -10.71
C GLY A 144 0.36 15.54 -12.07
N LYS A 145 1.60 15.03 -12.19
CA LYS A 145 2.12 14.42 -13.41
C LYS A 145 2.31 12.92 -13.23
N ALA A 146 1.93 12.14 -14.23
CA ALA A 146 2.26 10.72 -14.32
C ALA A 146 3.75 10.60 -14.67
N LEU A 147 4.53 9.96 -13.81
CA LEU A 147 5.97 9.79 -13.98
C LEU A 147 6.33 8.42 -14.57
N ALA A 148 5.67 7.36 -14.09
CA ALA A 148 5.88 6.00 -14.56
C ALA A 148 4.59 5.19 -14.44
N LEU A 149 4.39 4.24 -15.35
CA LEU A 149 3.27 3.30 -15.36
C LEU A 149 3.78 1.92 -15.77
N GLY A 150 3.48 0.91 -14.98
CA GLY A 150 3.87 -0.48 -15.29
C GLY A 150 3.44 -1.46 -14.21
N THR A 151 3.84 -2.72 -14.37
CA THR A 151 3.83 -3.72 -13.30
C THR A 151 4.95 -3.41 -12.30
N LYS A 152 4.89 -3.99 -11.11
CA LYS A 152 5.95 -3.81 -10.09
C LYS A 152 7.33 -4.18 -10.64
N ASP A 153 7.42 -5.26 -11.44
CA ASP A 153 8.69 -5.73 -11.97
C ASP A 153 9.22 -4.83 -13.10
N GLU A 154 8.34 -4.27 -13.94
CA GLU A 154 8.71 -3.27 -14.94
C GLU A 154 9.25 -2.01 -14.27
N LEU A 155 8.56 -1.50 -13.23
CA LEU A 155 8.99 -0.30 -12.51
C LEU A 155 10.32 -0.51 -11.78
N LYS A 156 10.52 -1.66 -11.12
CA LYS A 156 11.79 -2.00 -10.46
C LYS A 156 12.98 -2.11 -11.43
N ARG A 157 12.73 -2.43 -12.69
CA ARG A 157 13.78 -2.45 -13.73
C ARG A 157 14.15 -1.06 -14.28
N MET A 158 13.35 -0.04 -14.00
CA MET A 158 13.60 1.33 -14.47
C MET A 158 14.71 2.04 -13.68
N ILE A 159 15.01 1.57 -12.47
CA ILE A 159 16.00 2.18 -11.58
C ILE A 159 17.37 1.50 -11.68
N LYS A 160 18.40 2.22 -11.28
CA LYS A 160 19.79 1.71 -11.29
C LYS A 160 20.01 0.63 -10.22
N ASN A 161 19.31 0.74 -9.08
CA ASN A 161 19.46 -0.21 -8.00
C ASN A 161 18.96 -1.59 -8.43
N THR A 162 19.84 -2.58 -8.43
CA THR A 162 19.47 -3.99 -8.70
C THR A 162 19.52 -4.83 -7.44
N GLU A 163 20.33 -4.43 -6.45
CA GLU A 163 20.55 -5.14 -5.19
C GLU A 163 21.08 -4.15 -4.14
N THR A 164 20.59 -4.23 -2.92
CA THR A 164 21.15 -3.54 -1.76
C THR A 164 21.69 -4.56 -0.79
N ILE A 165 22.95 -4.39 -0.35
CA ILE A 165 23.56 -5.20 0.70
C ILE A 165 23.54 -4.40 1.98
N ASN A 166 22.91 -4.97 3.00
CA ASN A 166 22.80 -4.41 4.33
C ASN A 166 23.74 -5.15 5.27
N VAL A 167 24.55 -4.42 6.05
CA VAL A 167 25.49 -4.94 7.01
C VAL A 167 25.32 -4.22 8.34
N GLU A 168 25.14 -4.97 9.40
CA GLU A 168 25.20 -4.43 10.75
C GLU A 168 26.66 -4.34 11.19
N ILE A 169 27.15 -3.11 11.42
CA ILE A 169 28.53 -2.85 11.79
C ILE A 169 28.59 -1.64 12.74
N ALA A 170 29.36 -1.77 13.83
CA ALA A 170 29.33 -0.78 14.90
C ALA A 170 29.92 0.58 14.48
N ASP A 171 31.00 0.56 13.73
CA ASP A 171 31.70 1.78 13.32
C ASP A 171 32.46 1.58 11.99
N LEU A 172 32.57 2.64 11.21
CA LEU A 172 33.31 2.70 9.95
C LEU A 172 33.99 4.08 9.81
N SER A 173 35.27 4.07 9.49
CA SER A 173 36.00 5.29 9.16
C SER A 173 35.59 5.82 7.76
N GLU A 174 35.79 7.12 7.52
CA GLU A 174 35.57 7.73 6.21
C GLU A 174 36.36 7.03 5.09
N ALA A 175 37.63 6.64 5.38
CA ALA A 175 38.47 5.92 4.42
C ALA A 175 37.89 4.56 4.04
N GLN A 176 37.27 3.83 4.99
CA GLN A 176 36.61 2.55 4.72
C GLN A 176 35.33 2.73 3.94
N LEU A 177 34.53 3.79 4.23
CA LEU A 177 33.35 4.14 3.46
C LEU A 177 33.72 4.50 2.01
N ASP A 178 34.80 5.24 1.81
CA ASP A 178 35.26 5.59 0.45
C ASP A 178 35.79 4.37 -0.31
N ALA A 179 36.45 3.44 0.37
CA ALA A 179 36.86 2.18 -0.25
C ALA A 179 35.66 1.30 -0.65
N LEU A 180 34.61 1.25 0.18
CA LEU A 180 33.36 0.54 -0.16
C LEU A 180 32.65 1.14 -1.37
N LYS A 181 32.73 2.45 -1.58
CA LYS A 181 32.21 3.11 -2.80
C LYS A 181 32.96 2.71 -4.07
N GLN A 182 34.18 2.18 -3.95
CA GLN A 182 34.99 1.71 -5.09
C GLN A 182 34.76 0.24 -5.44
N LEU A 183 33.94 -0.47 -4.68
CA LEU A 183 33.57 -1.84 -5.02
C LEU A 183 32.91 -1.89 -6.41
N HIS A 184 33.20 -2.93 -7.17
CA HIS A 184 32.68 -3.09 -8.53
C HIS A 184 31.14 -3.07 -8.53
N ASN A 185 30.56 -2.21 -9.36
CA ASN A 185 29.11 -1.96 -9.48
C ASN A 185 28.46 -1.29 -8.25
N ALA A 186 29.16 -1.01 -7.16
CA ALA A 186 28.64 -0.14 -6.10
C ALA A 186 28.54 1.29 -6.63
N TYR A 187 27.39 1.95 -6.45
CA TYR A 187 27.20 3.33 -6.91
C TYR A 187 26.80 4.28 -5.77
N GLN A 188 26.34 3.73 -4.66
CA GLN A 188 26.01 4.49 -3.47
C GLN A 188 26.29 3.67 -2.22
N VAL A 189 26.82 4.32 -1.18
CA VAL A 189 27.07 3.74 0.15
C VAL A 189 26.54 4.71 1.18
N SER A 190 25.79 4.22 2.14
CA SER A 190 25.33 4.98 3.31
C SER A 190 25.63 4.21 4.59
N PHE A 191 25.99 4.94 5.65
CA PHE A 191 26.22 4.38 6.97
C PHE A 191 25.53 5.26 8.00
N GLU A 192 24.55 4.71 8.70
CA GLU A 192 23.77 5.41 9.72
C GLU A 192 23.37 4.44 10.83
N ASN A 193 23.50 4.86 12.08
CA ASN A 193 23.04 4.12 13.26
C ASN A 193 23.51 2.64 13.31
N GLY A 194 24.78 2.38 12.92
CA GLY A 194 25.31 1.02 12.93
C GLY A 194 24.84 0.16 11.75
N GLN A 195 24.18 0.75 10.72
CA GLN A 195 23.73 0.05 9.53
C GLN A 195 24.47 0.60 8.31
N LEU A 196 25.26 -0.25 7.67
CA LEU A 196 25.88 0.01 6.38
C LEU A 196 24.96 -0.52 5.27
N ARG A 197 24.66 0.34 4.28
CA ARG A 197 23.92 -0.04 3.07
C ARG A 197 24.76 0.28 1.84
N ILE A 198 24.92 -0.72 0.99
CA ILE A 198 25.66 -0.61 -0.26
C ILE A 198 24.71 -0.94 -1.40
N TYR A 199 24.52 -0.01 -2.31
CA TYR A 199 23.62 -0.09 -3.46
C TYR A 199 24.42 -0.47 -4.71
N PHE A 200 24.00 -1.53 -5.41
CA PHE A 200 24.65 -2.05 -6.59
C PHE A 200 23.81 -1.87 -7.86
N SER A 201 24.44 -1.46 -8.95
CA SER A 201 23.83 -1.32 -10.28
C SER A 201 24.14 -2.52 -11.18
N GLY A 202 23.77 -3.73 -10.74
CA GLY A 202 24.08 -4.97 -11.42
C GLY A 202 25.20 -5.75 -10.74
N GLY A 203 25.75 -6.72 -11.46
CA GLY A 203 26.77 -7.65 -10.96
C GLY A 203 26.18 -8.95 -10.43
N ARG A 204 27.07 -9.93 -10.25
CA ARG A 204 26.78 -11.20 -9.60
C ARG A 204 27.71 -11.34 -8.40
N HIS A 205 27.19 -11.94 -7.33
CA HIS A 205 27.98 -12.20 -6.13
C HIS A 205 28.52 -10.96 -5.41
N ASN A 206 27.82 -9.81 -5.51
CA ASN A 206 28.20 -8.57 -4.84
C ASN A 206 28.42 -8.77 -3.33
N ILE A 207 27.61 -9.63 -2.68
CA ILE A 207 27.75 -9.97 -1.26
C ILE A 207 29.13 -10.56 -0.92
N ILE A 208 29.73 -11.37 -1.83
CA ILE A 208 31.04 -11.97 -1.62
C ILE A 208 32.10 -10.85 -1.58
N HIS A 209 32.04 -9.91 -2.52
CA HIS A 209 32.97 -8.76 -2.54
C HIS A 209 32.88 -7.90 -1.27
N VAL A 210 31.66 -7.73 -0.75
CA VAL A 210 31.47 -7.01 0.51
C VAL A 210 32.07 -7.80 1.68
N LEU A 211 31.78 -9.10 1.79
CA LEU A 211 32.30 -9.94 2.86
C LEU A 211 33.84 -10.02 2.82
N ASP A 212 34.42 -10.24 1.63
CA ASP A 212 35.88 -10.26 1.45
C ASP A 212 36.52 -8.94 1.92
N TYR A 213 35.89 -7.80 1.59
CA TYR A 213 36.37 -6.50 2.04
C TYR A 213 36.32 -6.36 3.56
N LEU A 214 35.22 -6.78 4.20
CA LEU A 214 35.06 -6.72 5.65
C LEU A 214 36.10 -7.59 6.36
N GLU A 215 36.32 -8.82 5.88
CA GLU A 215 37.30 -9.75 6.43
C GLU A 215 38.74 -9.25 6.27
N GLN A 216 39.12 -8.79 5.08
CA GLN A 216 40.47 -8.28 4.79
C GLN A 216 40.82 -7.05 5.64
N ASN A 217 39.84 -6.25 6.03
CA ASN A 217 40.03 -5.09 6.88
C ASN A 217 39.79 -5.37 8.38
N ASN A 218 39.63 -6.64 8.78
CA ASN A 218 39.36 -7.08 10.16
C ASN A 218 38.18 -6.33 10.80
N LEU A 219 37.12 -6.07 10.03
CA LEU A 219 35.93 -5.39 10.52
C LEU A 219 34.98 -6.40 11.14
N SER A 220 34.59 -6.18 12.40
CA SER A 220 33.57 -6.99 13.06
C SER A 220 32.19 -6.54 12.61
N PHE A 221 31.39 -7.48 12.12
CA PHE A 221 30.03 -7.20 11.64
C PHE A 221 29.03 -8.23 12.22
N GLY A 222 27.78 -7.84 12.30
CA GLY A 222 26.66 -8.66 12.74
C GLY A 222 25.95 -9.30 11.56
N GLN A 223 24.66 -8.99 11.39
CA GLN A 223 23.87 -9.52 10.29
C GLN A 223 24.28 -8.94 8.95
N VAL A 224 24.35 -9.80 7.92
CA VAL A 224 24.51 -9.40 6.52
C VAL A 224 23.38 -10.04 5.71
N TYR A 225 22.66 -9.19 4.95
CA TYR A 225 21.61 -9.68 4.09
C TYR A 225 21.49 -8.84 2.81
N THR A 226 20.98 -9.46 1.77
CA THR A 226 20.70 -8.81 0.49
C THR A 226 19.22 -8.48 0.40
N GLN A 227 18.92 -7.35 -0.23
CA GLN A 227 17.56 -6.90 -0.50
C GLN A 227 17.43 -6.50 -1.96
N LEU A 228 16.40 -7.03 -2.63
CA LEU A 228 16.02 -6.57 -3.95
C LEU A 228 15.33 -5.21 -3.86
N PRO A 229 15.38 -4.39 -4.92
CA PRO A 229 14.75 -3.07 -4.92
C PRO A 229 13.24 -3.17 -4.64
N THR A 230 12.76 -2.23 -3.85
CA THR A 230 11.35 -2.07 -3.50
C THR A 230 10.71 -0.99 -4.38
N LEU A 231 9.38 -0.88 -4.36
CA LEU A 231 8.71 0.26 -5.00
C LEU A 231 9.05 1.59 -4.32
N ASN A 232 9.43 1.56 -3.05
CA ASN A 232 9.92 2.76 -2.36
C ASN A 232 11.22 3.26 -2.98
N ASP A 233 12.16 2.36 -3.30
CA ASP A 233 13.40 2.72 -4.00
C ASP A 233 13.10 3.31 -5.38
N VAL A 234 12.14 2.73 -6.11
CA VAL A 234 11.66 3.25 -7.39
C VAL A 234 11.10 4.66 -7.24
N PHE A 235 10.25 4.88 -6.26
CA PHE A 235 9.65 6.19 -6.00
C PHE A 235 10.71 7.23 -5.68
N LEU A 236 11.65 6.91 -4.78
CA LEU A 236 12.76 7.79 -4.39
C LEU A 236 13.63 8.16 -5.59
N GLU A 237 14.03 7.19 -6.41
CA GLU A 237 14.92 7.44 -7.54
C GLU A 237 14.23 8.28 -8.63
N ILE A 238 12.93 8.04 -8.91
CA ILE A 238 12.19 8.75 -9.95
C ILE A 238 11.79 10.16 -9.50
N THR A 239 11.45 10.36 -8.23
CA THR A 239 10.97 11.65 -7.71
C THR A 239 12.08 12.49 -7.10
N GLY A 240 13.19 11.87 -6.69
CA GLY A 240 14.27 12.51 -5.92
C GLY A 240 13.85 12.94 -4.52
N LYS A 241 12.80 12.33 -3.95
CA LYS A 241 12.22 12.71 -2.65
C LYS A 241 11.80 11.48 -1.87
N GLU A 242 11.99 11.51 -0.56
CA GLU A 242 11.37 10.56 0.35
C GLU A 242 9.85 10.71 0.38
N LEU A 243 9.16 9.59 0.60
CA LEU A 243 7.73 9.60 0.86
C LEU A 243 7.48 10.48 2.10
N ARG A 244 6.51 11.37 2.02
CA ARG A 244 6.07 12.16 3.16
C ARG A 244 5.05 11.33 3.92
N ASP A 245 5.33 11.07 5.20
CA ASP A 245 4.35 10.54 6.15
C ASP A 245 3.17 11.50 6.35
#